data_e257db4824e8581ac9896992371c83b5
#
_entry.id   e257db4824e8581ac9896992371c83b5
#
_cell.length_a   1.000
_cell.length_b   1.000
_cell.length_c   1.000
_cell.angle_alpha   90.00
_cell.angle_beta   90.00
_cell.angle_gamma   90.00
#
_symmetry.space_group_name_H-M   'P 1'
#
loop_
_entity.id
_entity.type
_entity.pdbx_description
1 polymer ?
#
loop_
_entity_poly.entity_id
_entity_poly.type
_entity_poly.pdbx_seq_one_letter_code
_entity_poly.pdbx_strand_id
1 'polypeptide(L)'
;VINCARPTGPMGVTNVGFQDTSVSPTIEYNLGPLLTEDAYAGIAQKALTSVYPQAMYYNPTFTSGLGLIYLWPIPTSTTLQGVIYTPVPVAEFAAISDTISLPPGYRRFLRTGLAKEIASAFDAPLTPDLQQAAMESKADIKRANVRLLDLSSGVAGLIFGGSGPHYNI
;
A
#
# COMPACT_ATOMS: atom_id res chain seq x y z
N VAL A 1 0.24 21.92 -5.99
CA VAL A 1 -0.46 21.16 -4.93
C VAL A 1 -1.76 20.66 -5.49
N ILE A 2 -2.03 19.38 -5.32
CA ILE A 2 -3.26 18.73 -5.79
C ILE A 2 -3.97 18.16 -4.57
N ASN A 3 -5.27 18.41 -4.46
CA ASN A 3 -6.10 17.81 -3.44
C ASN A 3 -6.55 16.42 -3.90
N CYS A 4 -6.44 15.43 -3.03
CA CYS A 4 -6.97 14.09 -3.27
C CYS A 4 -7.82 13.62 -2.09
N ALA A 5 -8.77 12.70 -2.37
CA ALA A 5 -9.49 12.02 -1.30
C ALA A 5 -8.49 11.27 -0.42
N ARG A 6 -8.64 11.42 0.90
CA ARG A 6 -7.75 10.75 1.84
C ARG A 6 -7.96 9.23 1.78
N PRO A 7 -6.87 8.44 1.61
CA PRO A 7 -6.98 7.00 1.70
C PRO A 7 -7.52 6.56 3.05
N THR A 8 -8.54 5.72 3.06
CA THR A 8 -9.20 5.24 4.29
C THR A 8 -8.47 4.05 4.92
N GLY A 9 -7.48 3.48 4.23
CA GLY A 9 -6.74 2.32 4.71
C GLY A 9 -5.72 2.67 5.80
N PRO A 10 -5.46 1.74 6.74
CA PRO A 10 -4.51 1.96 7.84
C PRO A 10 -3.04 2.06 7.37
N MET A 11 -2.74 1.60 6.17
CA MET A 11 -1.38 1.57 5.63
C MET A 11 -1.05 2.78 4.73
N GLY A 12 -1.99 3.70 4.54
CA GLY A 12 -1.76 4.89 3.72
C GLY A 12 -1.44 4.57 2.25
N VAL A 13 -0.63 5.41 1.64
CA VAL A 13 -0.20 5.26 0.24
C VAL A 13 1.03 4.36 0.18
N THR A 14 0.96 3.30 -0.62
CA THR A 14 2.06 2.31 -0.76
C THR A 14 2.98 2.59 -1.93
N ASN A 15 2.44 3.10 -3.01
CA ASN A 15 3.20 3.44 -4.22
C ASN A 15 2.51 4.56 -4.98
N VAL A 16 3.24 5.23 -5.84
CA VAL A 16 2.72 6.35 -6.63
C VAL A 16 3.29 6.32 -8.05
N GLY A 17 2.52 6.87 -8.96
CA GLY A 17 2.89 6.99 -10.35
C GLY A 17 2.15 8.13 -11.02
N PHE A 18 2.32 8.24 -12.32
CA PHE A 18 1.49 9.09 -13.17
C PHE A 18 1.22 8.40 -14.50
N GLN A 19 0.10 8.73 -15.09
CA GLN A 19 -0.29 8.28 -16.43
C GLN A 19 -0.21 9.45 -17.39
N ASP A 20 0.34 9.19 -18.58
CA ASP A 20 0.27 10.12 -19.69
C ASP A 20 -0.94 9.76 -20.55
N THR A 21 -1.94 10.62 -20.55
CA THR A 21 -3.19 10.44 -21.31
C THR A 21 -3.13 11.00 -22.72
N SER A 22 -1.99 11.58 -23.12
CA SER A 22 -1.81 12.09 -24.50
C SER A 22 -1.59 11.00 -25.53
N VAL A 23 -1.25 9.78 -25.07
CA VAL A 23 -1.00 8.61 -25.93
C VAL A 23 -2.04 7.51 -25.71
N SER A 24 -2.30 6.72 -26.76
CA SER A 24 -3.21 5.57 -26.68
C SER A 24 -2.48 4.30 -27.14
N PRO A 25 -2.42 3.23 -26.32
CA PRO A 25 -2.94 3.16 -24.96
C PRO A 25 -2.18 4.08 -24.00
N THR A 26 -2.86 4.48 -22.91
CA THR A 26 -2.27 5.29 -21.84
C THR A 26 -1.05 4.61 -21.24
N ILE A 27 0.05 5.35 -21.09
CA ILE A 27 1.28 4.82 -20.47
C ILE A 27 1.34 5.25 -19.02
N GLU A 28 1.62 4.30 -18.13
CA GLU A 28 1.82 4.57 -16.72
C GLU A 28 3.30 4.53 -16.36
N TYR A 29 3.76 5.53 -15.64
CA TYR A 29 5.12 5.67 -15.13
C TYR A 29 5.12 5.55 -13.62
N ASN A 30 5.87 4.61 -13.09
CA ASN A 30 6.03 4.43 -11.66
C ASN A 30 7.08 5.42 -11.12
N LEU A 31 6.69 6.22 -10.11
CA LEU A 31 7.59 7.14 -9.40
C LEU A 31 8.29 6.48 -8.20
N GLY A 32 7.94 5.21 -7.90
CA GLY A 32 8.47 4.51 -6.74
C GLY A 32 7.79 4.91 -5.43
N PRO A 33 8.48 4.75 -4.29
CA PRO A 33 7.93 5.09 -3.00
C PRO A 33 7.76 6.60 -2.84
N LEU A 34 6.80 6.99 -1.99
CA LEU A 34 6.63 8.39 -1.60
C LEU A 34 7.89 8.95 -0.95
N LEU A 35 8.16 10.22 -1.20
CA LEU A 35 9.13 10.95 -0.41
C LEU A 35 8.66 11.06 1.04
N THR A 36 9.60 10.91 1.96
CA THR A 36 9.37 11.28 3.35
C THR A 36 9.29 12.80 3.51
N GLU A 37 8.72 13.26 4.62
CA GLU A 37 8.65 14.69 4.92
C GLU A 37 10.04 15.33 4.92
N ASP A 38 11.02 14.69 5.56
CA ASP A 38 12.40 15.17 5.61
C ASP A 38 13.04 15.24 4.22
N ALA A 39 12.84 14.22 3.40
CA ALA A 39 13.34 14.21 2.02
C ALA A 39 12.74 15.34 1.19
N TYR A 40 11.42 15.56 1.34
CA TYR A 40 10.76 16.68 0.66
C TYR A 40 11.19 18.03 1.22
N ALA A 41 11.37 18.15 2.54
CA ALA A 41 11.87 19.37 3.18
C ALA A 41 13.28 19.73 2.69
N GLY A 42 14.14 18.72 2.48
CA GLY A 42 15.51 18.88 1.98
C GLY A 42 15.64 19.36 0.53
N ILE A 43 14.55 19.37 -0.25
CA ILE A 43 14.58 19.88 -1.62
C ILE A 43 14.74 21.40 -1.60
N ALA A 44 15.89 21.89 -2.05
CA ALA A 44 16.22 23.32 -2.04
C ALA A 44 15.33 24.13 -3.02
N GLN A 45 15.07 23.59 -4.20
CA GLN A 45 14.28 24.26 -5.24
C GLN A 45 12.95 23.55 -5.50
N LYS A 46 11.95 23.83 -4.66
CA LYS A 46 10.61 23.22 -4.75
C LYS A 46 9.81 23.68 -5.97
N ALA A 47 10.11 24.87 -6.51
CA ALA A 47 9.43 25.44 -7.66
C ALA A 47 10.02 25.02 -9.02
N LEU A 48 10.98 24.08 -9.02
CA LEU A 48 11.52 23.54 -10.28
C LEU A 48 10.39 22.93 -11.11
N THR A 49 10.37 23.25 -12.40
CA THR A 49 9.40 22.70 -13.36
C THR A 49 10.07 21.73 -14.32
N SER A 50 9.33 20.71 -14.75
CA SER A 50 9.76 19.73 -15.76
C SER A 50 8.55 19.23 -16.54
N VAL A 51 8.78 18.54 -17.66
CA VAL A 51 7.70 17.89 -18.40
C VAL A 51 7.06 16.77 -17.55
N TYR A 52 7.89 15.97 -16.90
CA TYR A 52 7.46 14.87 -16.06
C TYR A 52 7.92 15.04 -14.60
N PRO A 53 7.09 14.67 -13.61
CA PRO A 53 7.50 14.60 -12.22
C PRO A 53 8.42 13.39 -12.02
N GLN A 54 9.32 13.48 -11.05
CA GLN A 54 10.24 12.41 -10.67
C GLN A 54 9.93 11.84 -9.29
N ALA A 55 9.27 12.59 -8.46
CA ALA A 55 8.93 12.21 -7.10
C ALA A 55 7.61 12.81 -6.65
N MET A 56 7.00 12.19 -5.65
CA MET A 56 5.75 12.63 -5.05
C MET A 56 5.86 12.59 -3.53
N TYR A 57 5.39 13.65 -2.87
CA TYR A 57 5.20 13.72 -1.43
C TYR A 57 3.71 13.83 -1.13
N TYR A 58 3.23 13.02 -0.19
CA TYR A 58 1.84 13.03 0.26
C TYR A 58 1.75 13.53 1.71
N ASN A 59 0.99 14.58 1.92
CA ASN A 59 0.70 15.11 3.25
C ASN A 59 -0.75 14.77 3.63
N PRO A 60 -0.97 13.90 4.63
CA PRO A 60 -2.30 13.54 5.11
C PRO A 60 -2.87 14.63 6.00
N THR A 61 -3.37 15.72 5.43
CA THR A 61 -4.02 16.76 6.21
C THR A 61 -5.35 16.26 6.78
N PHE A 62 -5.77 16.82 7.92
CA PHE A 62 -7.07 16.50 8.53
C PHE A 62 -8.20 17.42 8.04
N THR A 63 -7.85 18.50 7.38
CA THR A 63 -8.81 19.51 6.95
C THR A 63 -9.66 18.97 5.81
N SER A 64 -10.96 18.95 5.97
CA SER A 64 -11.95 18.56 4.95
C SER A 64 -11.82 17.10 4.44
N GLY A 65 -11.13 16.21 5.15
CA GLY A 65 -10.96 14.81 4.73
C GLY A 65 -10.10 14.62 3.48
N LEU A 66 -9.41 15.66 3.04
CA LEU A 66 -8.53 15.63 1.86
C LEU A 66 -7.06 15.52 2.28
N GLY A 67 -6.26 14.88 1.44
CA GLY A 67 -4.81 14.89 1.50
C GLY A 67 -4.23 15.85 0.47
N LEU A 68 -3.01 16.33 0.70
CA LEU A 68 -2.27 17.19 -0.23
C LEU A 68 -1.16 16.40 -0.91
N ILE A 69 -1.10 16.49 -2.23
CA ILE A 69 -0.06 15.89 -3.05
C ILE A 69 0.84 16.98 -3.58
N TYR A 70 2.13 16.78 -3.41
CA TYR A 70 3.19 17.62 -3.95
C TYR A 70 4.01 16.82 -4.94
N LEU A 71 4.03 17.25 -6.20
CA LEU A 71 4.86 16.67 -7.26
C LEU A 71 6.15 17.45 -7.38
N TRP A 72 7.25 16.76 -7.55
CA TRP A 72 8.55 17.40 -7.78
C TRP A 72 9.34 16.65 -8.85
N PRO A 73 9.90 17.35 -9.86
CA PRO A 73 9.58 18.73 -10.26
C PRO A 73 8.08 18.94 -10.58
N ILE A 74 7.62 20.18 -10.57
CA ILE A 74 6.23 20.50 -10.92
C ILE A 74 6.02 20.21 -12.40
N PRO A 75 5.06 19.34 -12.79
CA PRO A 75 4.83 19.03 -14.18
C PRO A 75 4.27 20.23 -14.93
N THR A 76 4.78 20.47 -16.14
CA THR A 76 4.26 21.50 -17.07
C THR A 76 3.21 20.94 -18.01
N SER A 77 3.16 19.62 -18.21
CA SER A 77 2.16 18.96 -19.04
C SER A 77 0.80 18.90 -18.32
N THR A 78 -0.27 19.19 -19.05
CA THR A 78 -1.66 19.12 -18.59
C THR A 78 -2.31 17.77 -18.85
N THR A 79 -1.63 16.86 -19.55
CA THR A 79 -2.13 15.52 -19.91
C THR A 79 -1.74 14.46 -18.89
N LEU A 80 -1.04 14.83 -17.82
CA LEU A 80 -0.62 13.90 -16.79
C LEU A 80 -1.69 13.73 -15.71
N GLN A 81 -1.99 12.48 -15.40
CA GLN A 81 -2.89 12.09 -14.32
C GLN A 81 -2.11 11.37 -13.23
N GLY A 82 -2.17 11.85 -11.98
CA GLY A 82 -1.54 11.20 -10.84
C GLY A 82 -2.24 9.88 -10.49
N VAL A 83 -1.47 8.85 -10.19
CA VAL A 83 -1.94 7.52 -9.74
C VAL A 83 -1.42 7.26 -8.35
N ILE A 84 -2.30 6.84 -7.45
CA ILE A 84 -1.96 6.52 -6.06
C ILE A 84 -2.43 5.11 -5.77
N TYR A 85 -1.53 4.27 -5.30
CA TYR A 85 -1.83 2.90 -4.87
C TYR A 85 -2.02 2.86 -3.37
N THR A 86 -3.19 2.46 -2.93
CA THR A 86 -3.54 2.36 -1.51
C THR A 86 -4.16 1.01 -1.22
N PRO A 87 -3.83 0.35 -0.10
CA PRO A 87 -4.58 -0.80 0.36
C PRO A 87 -6.01 -0.38 0.68
N VAL A 88 -6.97 -1.10 0.15
CA VAL A 88 -8.39 -0.90 0.48
C VAL A 88 -8.77 -1.88 1.58
N PRO A 89 -9.30 -1.41 2.72
CA PRO A 89 -9.83 -2.31 3.75
C PRO A 89 -11.02 -3.11 3.19
N VAL A 90 -11.20 -4.30 3.72
CA VAL A 90 -12.41 -5.07 3.42
C VAL A 90 -13.62 -4.27 3.90
N ALA A 91 -14.68 -4.20 3.07
CA ALA A 91 -15.89 -3.48 3.42
C ALA A 91 -16.52 -4.04 4.70
N GLU A 92 -17.02 -3.15 5.55
CA GLU A 92 -17.80 -3.53 6.72
C GLU A 92 -19.18 -4.02 6.29
N PHE A 93 -19.76 -4.94 7.08
CA PHE A 93 -21.14 -5.35 6.90
C PHE A 93 -22.06 -4.24 7.43
N ALA A 94 -22.79 -3.60 6.55
CA ALA A 94 -23.77 -2.58 6.95
C ALA A 94 -25.08 -3.21 7.46
N ALA A 95 -25.43 -4.39 6.94
CA ALA A 95 -26.60 -5.15 7.33
C ALA A 95 -26.33 -6.66 7.35
N ILE A 96 -27.14 -7.41 8.11
CA ILE A 96 -27.06 -8.88 8.19
C ILE A 96 -27.33 -9.56 6.83
N SER A 97 -28.07 -8.88 5.96
CA SER A 97 -28.41 -9.35 4.61
C SER A 97 -27.32 -9.10 3.57
N ASP A 98 -26.25 -8.40 3.93
CA ASP A 98 -25.22 -8.05 2.97
C ASP A 98 -24.42 -9.29 2.48
N THR A 99 -24.24 -9.36 1.17
CA THR A 99 -23.44 -10.41 0.55
C THR A 99 -22.07 -9.87 0.22
N ILE A 100 -21.04 -10.44 0.84
CA ILE A 100 -19.64 -10.10 0.56
C ILE A 100 -18.97 -11.29 -0.11
N SER A 101 -18.27 -11.00 -1.22
CA SER A 101 -17.39 -11.97 -1.87
C SER A 101 -16.01 -11.88 -1.23
N LEU A 102 -15.58 -12.94 -0.58
CA LEU A 102 -14.28 -13.00 0.09
C LEU A 102 -13.44 -14.14 -0.50
N PRO A 103 -12.10 -13.97 -0.53
CA PRO A 103 -11.19 -15.03 -0.95
C PRO A 103 -11.36 -16.31 -0.09
N PRO A 104 -10.92 -17.49 -0.63
CA PRO A 104 -10.92 -18.74 0.14
C PRO A 104 -10.20 -18.61 1.49
N GLY A 105 -10.75 -19.25 2.53
CA GLY A 105 -10.20 -19.19 3.89
C GLY A 105 -10.82 -18.11 4.79
N TYR A 106 -11.24 -16.97 4.27
CA TYR A 106 -11.86 -15.90 5.07
C TYR A 106 -13.16 -16.34 5.75
N ARG A 107 -13.95 -17.19 5.11
CA ARG A 107 -15.20 -17.72 5.71
C ARG A 107 -14.93 -18.51 6.99
N ARG A 108 -13.87 -19.34 7.01
CA ARG A 108 -13.48 -20.10 8.22
C ARG A 108 -13.04 -19.14 9.31
N PHE A 109 -12.19 -18.18 8.97
CA PHE A 109 -11.69 -17.16 9.90
C PHE A 109 -12.82 -16.35 10.53
N LEU A 110 -13.74 -15.82 9.73
CA LEU A 110 -14.88 -15.04 10.25
C LEU A 110 -15.76 -15.89 11.16
N ARG A 111 -16.06 -17.13 10.77
CA ARG A 111 -16.89 -18.03 11.58
C ARG A 111 -16.25 -18.35 12.92
N THR A 112 -14.97 -18.71 12.94
CA THR A 112 -14.26 -19.07 14.17
C THR A 112 -13.98 -17.85 15.05
N GLY A 113 -13.66 -16.71 14.43
CA GLY A 113 -13.49 -15.44 15.13
C GLY A 113 -14.79 -14.97 15.79
N LEU A 114 -15.89 -14.97 15.05
CA LEU A 114 -17.22 -14.61 15.57
C LEU A 114 -17.66 -15.54 16.69
N ALA A 115 -17.47 -16.86 16.54
CA ALA A 115 -17.81 -17.83 17.58
C ALA A 115 -17.02 -17.56 18.87
N LYS A 116 -15.75 -17.17 18.78
CA LYS A 116 -14.94 -16.78 19.93
C LYS A 116 -15.46 -15.52 20.62
N GLU A 117 -15.82 -14.50 19.84
CA GLU A 117 -16.37 -13.24 20.38
C GLU A 117 -17.73 -13.47 21.05
N ILE A 118 -18.62 -14.25 20.42
CA ILE A 118 -19.93 -14.60 20.99
C ILE A 118 -19.76 -15.40 22.27
N ALA A 119 -18.88 -16.38 22.33
CA ALA A 119 -18.62 -17.16 23.53
C ALA A 119 -18.20 -16.25 24.70
N SER A 120 -17.34 -15.27 24.45
CA SER A 120 -16.94 -14.27 25.45
C SER A 120 -18.12 -13.39 25.90
N ALA A 121 -18.98 -12.95 24.94
CA ALA A 121 -20.11 -12.08 25.23
C ALA A 121 -21.22 -12.77 26.05
N PHE A 122 -21.35 -14.11 25.92
CA PHE A 122 -22.36 -14.91 26.62
C PHE A 122 -21.79 -15.73 27.80
N ASP A 123 -20.56 -15.42 28.22
CA ASP A 123 -19.86 -16.13 29.32
C ASP A 123 -19.82 -17.66 29.11
N ALA A 124 -19.79 -18.09 27.85
CA ALA A 124 -19.72 -19.50 27.50
C ALA A 124 -18.25 -19.99 27.49
N PRO A 125 -17.98 -21.22 27.99
CA PRO A 125 -16.60 -21.73 28.03
C PRO A 125 -16.03 -21.90 26.62
N LEU A 126 -14.88 -21.30 26.36
CA LEU A 126 -14.12 -21.47 25.14
C LEU A 126 -13.46 -22.86 25.13
N THR A 127 -13.89 -23.72 24.21
CA THR A 127 -13.24 -25.03 24.04
C THR A 127 -11.83 -24.86 23.44
N PRO A 128 -10.84 -25.70 23.84
CA PRO A 128 -9.50 -25.66 23.26
C PRO A 128 -9.50 -25.79 21.73
N ASP A 129 -10.38 -26.61 21.18
CA ASP A 129 -10.52 -26.83 19.73
C ASP A 129 -10.95 -25.55 19.01
N LEU A 130 -11.88 -24.78 19.58
CA LEU A 130 -12.31 -23.53 19.00
C LEU A 130 -11.19 -22.47 19.04
N GLN A 131 -10.42 -22.41 20.12
CA GLN A 131 -9.27 -21.53 20.23
C GLN A 131 -8.21 -21.87 19.19
N GLN A 132 -7.88 -23.14 19.04
CA GLN A 132 -6.92 -23.61 18.05
C GLN A 132 -7.40 -23.31 16.62
N ALA A 133 -8.66 -23.64 16.30
CA ALA A 133 -9.24 -23.36 14.98
C ALA A 133 -9.22 -21.85 14.64
N ALA A 134 -9.47 -20.99 15.62
CA ALA A 134 -9.40 -19.54 15.43
C ALA A 134 -7.95 -19.07 15.19
N MET A 135 -6.97 -19.60 15.93
CA MET A 135 -5.55 -19.28 15.71
C MET A 135 -5.06 -19.75 14.35
N GLU A 136 -5.37 -20.99 13.96
CA GLU A 136 -4.98 -21.55 12.66
C GLU A 136 -5.58 -20.77 11.50
N SER A 137 -6.89 -20.50 11.53
CA SER A 137 -7.55 -19.75 10.46
C SER A 137 -7.01 -18.33 10.31
N LYS A 138 -6.63 -17.67 11.42
CA LYS A 138 -5.96 -16.37 11.40
C LYS A 138 -4.55 -16.45 10.81
N ALA A 139 -3.80 -17.52 11.16
CA ALA A 139 -2.46 -17.74 10.62
C ALA A 139 -2.51 -18.03 9.11
N ASP A 140 -3.51 -18.77 8.64
CA ASP A 140 -3.69 -19.09 7.22
C ASP A 140 -3.95 -17.82 6.39
N ILE A 141 -4.83 -16.93 6.89
CA ILE A 141 -5.09 -15.64 6.22
C ILE A 141 -3.84 -14.76 6.23
N LYS A 142 -3.14 -14.70 7.36
CA LYS A 142 -1.89 -13.92 7.43
C LYS A 142 -0.87 -14.43 6.40
N ARG A 143 -0.70 -15.76 6.26
CA ARG A 143 0.20 -16.35 5.27
C ARG A 143 -0.23 -16.03 3.83
N ALA A 144 -1.52 -16.12 3.53
CA ALA A 144 -2.05 -15.80 2.21
C ALA A 144 -1.87 -14.32 1.83
N ASN A 145 -1.86 -13.42 2.82
CA ASN A 145 -1.72 -11.98 2.63
C ASN A 145 -0.28 -11.46 2.84
N VAL A 146 0.67 -12.35 3.12
CA VAL A 146 2.09 -11.94 3.19
C VAL A 146 2.53 -11.48 1.81
N ARG A 147 2.98 -10.24 1.75
CA ARG A 147 3.61 -9.70 0.55
C ARG A 147 4.92 -10.46 0.32
N LEU A 148 5.04 -11.08 -0.85
CA LEU A 148 6.32 -11.64 -1.26
C LEU A 148 7.30 -10.46 -1.39
N LEU A 149 8.25 -10.37 -0.46
CA LEU A 149 9.36 -9.46 -0.60
C LEU A 149 10.25 -10.01 -1.71
N ASP A 150 10.44 -9.22 -2.75
CA ASP A 150 11.42 -9.55 -3.77
C ASP A 150 12.83 -9.41 -3.17
N LEU A 151 13.41 -10.54 -2.81
CA LEU A 151 14.78 -10.62 -2.29
C LEU A 151 15.84 -10.43 -3.39
N SER A 152 15.43 -10.35 -4.66
CA SER A 152 16.35 -10.23 -5.80
C SER A 152 17.18 -8.94 -5.73
N SER A 153 16.60 -7.84 -5.22
CA SER A 153 17.31 -6.57 -5.05
C SER A 153 18.40 -6.62 -3.99
N GLY A 154 18.22 -7.43 -2.93
CA GLY A 154 19.21 -7.59 -1.87
C GLY A 154 20.41 -8.45 -2.30
N VAL A 155 20.16 -9.48 -3.11
CA VAL A 155 21.21 -10.38 -3.62
C VAL A 155 22.02 -9.70 -4.72
N ALA A 156 21.37 -8.92 -5.59
CA ALA A 156 22.08 -8.16 -6.63
C ALA A 156 23.08 -7.14 -6.04
N GLY A 157 22.73 -6.50 -4.93
CA GLY A 157 23.64 -5.59 -4.22
C GLY A 157 24.84 -6.28 -3.56
N LEU A 158 24.71 -7.56 -3.19
CA LEU A 158 25.79 -8.35 -2.61
C LEU A 158 26.75 -8.92 -3.68
N ILE A 159 26.25 -9.21 -4.89
CA ILE A 159 27.06 -9.77 -5.99
C ILE A 159 27.91 -8.69 -6.67
N PHE A 160 27.46 -7.44 -6.72
CA PHE A 160 28.21 -6.37 -7.36
C PHE A 160 29.17 -5.61 -6.42
N GLY A 161 29.25 -5.97 -5.15
CA GLY A 161 30.22 -5.45 -4.20
C GLY A 161 31.58 -6.17 -4.23
N GLY A 162 31.74 -7.21 -5.03
CA GLY A 162 33.00 -7.95 -5.23
C GLY A 162 33.80 -7.37 -6.38
N SER A 163 34.53 -6.30 -6.16
CA SER A 163 35.67 -5.94 -6.98
C SER A 163 36.72 -7.06 -6.86
N GLY A 164 36.66 -8.03 -7.74
CA GLY A 164 37.69 -9.05 -7.87
C GLY A 164 39.01 -8.41 -8.29
N PRO A 165 40.15 -8.87 -7.77
CA PRO A 165 41.45 -8.35 -8.17
C PRO A 165 41.68 -8.62 -9.64
N HIS A 166 41.97 -7.58 -10.42
CA HIS A 166 42.48 -7.71 -11.76
C HIS A 166 43.89 -8.30 -11.69
N TYR A 167 44.03 -9.57 -12.02
CA TYR A 167 45.32 -10.14 -12.35
C TYR A 167 45.64 -9.77 -13.80
N ASN A 168 46.54 -8.81 -13.99
CA ASN A 168 47.25 -8.64 -15.25
C ASN A 168 48.28 -9.79 -15.37
N ILE A 169 48.14 -10.58 -16.40
CA ILE A 169 49.22 -11.45 -16.95
C ILE A 169 49.61 -10.85 -18.28
#